data_b1ea0948a7c8765aa2b67e49622be4ae
#
_entry.id   b1ea0948a7c8765aa2b67e49622be4ae
#
_cell.length_a   1.000
_cell.length_b   1.000
_cell.length_c   1.000
_cell.angle_alpha   90.00
_cell.angle_beta   90.00
_cell.angle_gamma   90.00
#
_symmetry.space_group_name_H-M   'P 1'
#
loop_
_entity.id
_entity.type
_entity.pdbx_description
1 polymer ?
#
loop_
_entity_poly.entity_id
_entity_poly.type
_entity_poly.pdbx_seq_one_letter_code
_entity_poly.pdbx_strand_id
1 'polypeptide(L)'
;VPGEYFILENRQQRDNAFHASVPGSGMIIYHVDEQIIRDNIYWNQLNITHPQGIYMVSGNAAGDVDERVSSYGEINTASALYGTESGHTAFGDHTLPSTHAREGRYSYKSLENITTNTDGTLSFDFIQSTVPPPPTALQAHASRGKVNISWDKPQPSDDEERAMGEPTGYNLYRNGTWIALVEGLEYNDDVTGAGTSLTYQID
;
A
#
# COMPACT_ATOMS: atom_id res chain seq x y z
N VAL A 1 8.48 3.58 -2.90
CA VAL A 1 8.70 4.57 -3.97
C VAL A 1 9.76 5.54 -3.49
N PRO A 2 10.79 5.86 -4.28
CA PRO A 2 11.76 6.87 -3.87
C PRO A 2 11.06 8.21 -3.57
N GLY A 3 11.26 8.72 -2.34
CA GLY A 3 10.68 9.99 -1.91
C GLY A 3 9.29 9.91 -1.28
N GLU A 4 8.72 8.71 -1.09
CA GLU A 4 7.54 8.50 -0.27
C GLU A 4 7.89 7.65 0.96
N TYR A 5 7.40 8.05 2.14
CA TYR A 5 7.63 7.33 3.38
C TYR A 5 6.61 7.71 4.46
N PHE A 6 6.59 6.91 5.52
CA PHE A 6 5.78 7.18 6.69
C PHE A 6 6.65 7.56 7.88
N ILE A 7 6.18 8.53 8.66
CA ILE A 7 6.77 8.90 9.96
C ILE A 7 5.83 8.42 11.05
N LEU A 8 6.37 7.76 12.06
CA LEU A 8 5.63 7.27 13.20
C LEU A 8 5.94 8.14 14.42
N GLU A 9 4.92 8.61 15.10
CA GLU A 9 5.04 9.39 16.32
C GLU A 9 4.25 8.72 17.46
N ASN A 10 4.91 8.52 18.61
CA ASN A 10 4.23 8.13 19.83
C ASN A 10 3.61 9.38 20.49
N ARG A 11 2.29 9.51 20.43
CA ARG A 11 1.54 10.59 21.07
C ARG A 11 0.81 10.07 22.31
N GLN A 12 1.03 10.74 23.43
CA GLN A 12 0.40 10.37 24.70
C GLN A 12 -0.37 11.55 25.27
N GLN A 13 -1.65 11.33 25.62
CA GLN A 13 -2.39 12.27 26.43
C GLN A 13 -1.88 12.19 27.89
N ARG A 14 -1.36 13.28 28.40
CA ARG A 14 -0.82 13.38 29.76
C ARG A 14 -1.30 14.65 30.44
N ASP A 15 -1.37 14.61 31.76
CA ASP A 15 -1.79 15.77 32.60
C ASP A 15 -0.73 16.89 32.65
N ASN A 16 -0.20 17.29 31.49
CA ASN A 16 0.70 18.44 31.37
C ASN A 16 0.16 19.42 30.34
N ALA A 17 0.63 20.67 30.43
CA ALA A 17 0.10 21.80 29.65
C ALA A 17 0.10 21.59 28.12
N PHE A 18 0.99 20.75 27.60
CA PHE A 18 1.12 20.56 26.16
C PHE A 18 0.31 19.34 25.63
N HIS A 19 0.09 18.33 26.48
CA HIS A 19 -0.50 17.07 26.06
C HIS A 19 -1.92 16.82 26.61
N ALA A 20 -2.39 17.66 27.54
CA ALA A 20 -3.73 17.50 28.13
C ALA A 20 -4.87 17.67 27.09
N SER A 21 -4.62 18.45 26.03
CA SER A 21 -5.61 18.76 24.98
C SER A 21 -5.53 17.84 23.76
N VAL A 22 -4.60 16.86 23.71
CA VAL A 22 -4.61 15.89 22.61
C VAL A 22 -5.80 14.92 22.78
N PRO A 23 -6.41 14.46 21.70
CA PRO A 23 -7.68 13.72 21.76
C PRO A 23 -7.56 12.29 22.34
N GLY A 24 -6.34 11.77 22.53
CA GLY A 24 -6.10 10.42 23.06
C GLY A 24 -4.63 10.06 23.05
N SER A 25 -4.36 8.79 23.39
CA SER A 25 -3.02 8.20 23.35
C SER A 25 -2.93 7.17 22.25
N GLY A 26 -1.80 7.12 21.54
CA GLY A 26 -1.59 6.18 20.45
C GLY A 26 -0.48 6.60 19.49
N MET A 27 -0.35 5.87 18.41
CA MET A 27 0.55 6.20 17.30
C MET A 27 -0.14 7.16 16.33
N ILE A 28 0.56 8.22 15.98
CA ILE A 28 0.25 9.02 14.79
C ILE A 28 1.13 8.54 13.65
N ILE A 29 0.54 8.39 12.49
CA ILE A 29 1.23 8.04 11.25
C ILE A 29 1.09 9.23 10.29
N TYR A 30 2.21 9.74 9.81
CA TYR A 30 2.24 10.75 8.75
C TYR A 30 2.69 10.12 7.45
N HIS A 31 1.99 10.40 6.37
CA HIS A 31 2.47 10.13 5.01
C HIS A 31 3.20 11.36 4.49
N VAL A 32 4.37 11.14 3.90
CA VAL A 32 5.20 12.18 3.31
C VAL A 32 5.48 11.83 1.86
N ASP A 33 5.16 12.76 0.95
CA ASP A 33 5.52 12.70 -0.48
C ASP A 33 6.48 13.84 -0.80
N GLU A 34 7.77 13.52 -0.89
CA GLU A 34 8.80 14.51 -1.18
C GLU A 34 8.68 15.14 -2.58
N GLN A 35 8.02 14.47 -3.53
CA GLN A 35 7.82 15.07 -4.84
C GLN A 35 6.82 16.22 -4.76
N ILE A 36 5.69 16.00 -4.09
CA ILE A 36 4.70 17.06 -3.84
C ILE A 36 5.33 18.19 -3.04
N ILE A 37 6.14 17.84 -2.02
CA ILE A 37 6.85 18.84 -1.22
C ILE A 37 7.80 19.67 -2.09
N ARG A 38 8.67 19.06 -2.87
CA ARG A 38 9.62 19.75 -3.75
C ARG A 38 8.94 20.70 -4.74
N ASP A 39 7.83 20.25 -5.31
CA ASP A 39 7.10 21.01 -6.31
C ASP A 39 6.38 22.25 -5.73
N ASN A 40 6.04 22.22 -4.45
CA ASN A 40 5.18 23.22 -3.83
C ASN A 40 5.83 24.06 -2.71
N ILE A 41 6.97 23.61 -2.14
CA ILE A 41 7.59 24.26 -0.96
C ILE A 41 8.01 25.70 -1.24
N TYR A 42 8.53 25.97 -2.44
CA TYR A 42 9.00 27.31 -2.82
C TYR A 42 7.88 28.36 -2.77
N TRP A 43 6.65 27.93 -3.06
CA TRP A 43 5.47 28.80 -3.09
C TRP A 43 4.69 28.78 -1.77
N ASN A 44 5.20 28.10 -0.73
CA ASN A 44 4.47 27.85 0.53
C ASN A 44 3.09 27.20 0.31
N GLN A 45 3.02 26.24 -0.61
CA GLN A 45 1.77 25.62 -1.07
C GLN A 45 1.74 24.10 -0.83
N LEU A 46 2.46 23.63 0.18
CA LEU A 46 2.63 22.19 0.49
C LEU A 46 1.32 21.42 0.63
N ASN A 47 0.29 22.05 1.16
CA ASN A 47 -0.95 21.42 1.58
C ASN A 47 -2.20 22.06 0.99
N ILE A 48 -2.12 22.76 -0.14
CA ILE A 48 -3.28 23.33 -0.81
C ILE A 48 -3.85 22.46 -1.93
N THR A 49 -3.09 21.46 -2.37
CA THR A 49 -3.58 20.42 -3.29
C THR A 49 -3.82 19.13 -2.51
N HIS A 50 -4.61 18.23 -3.08
CA HIS A 50 -4.89 16.91 -2.50
C HIS A 50 -4.46 15.83 -3.50
N PRO A 51 -3.76 14.79 -3.04
CA PRO A 51 -3.21 14.64 -1.66
C PRO A 51 -2.17 15.71 -1.33
N GLN A 52 -2.07 16.02 -0.03
CA GLN A 52 -1.09 16.94 0.52
C GLN A 52 0.32 16.33 0.51
N GLY A 53 1.36 17.16 0.50
CA GLY A 53 2.74 16.69 0.55
C GLY A 53 3.12 16.03 1.89
N ILE A 54 2.46 16.43 2.97
CA ILE A 54 2.52 15.76 4.27
C ILE A 54 1.16 15.81 4.92
N TYR A 55 0.67 14.69 5.40
CA TYR A 55 -0.60 14.59 6.11
C TYR A 55 -0.61 13.45 7.13
N MET A 56 -1.49 13.58 8.13
CA MET A 56 -1.77 12.51 9.07
C MET A 56 -2.65 11.46 8.39
N VAL A 57 -2.22 10.21 8.42
CA VAL A 57 -3.03 9.06 8.03
C VAL A 57 -3.95 8.72 9.19
N SER A 58 -5.21 9.10 9.09
CA SER A 58 -6.17 8.90 10.17
C SER A 58 -6.74 7.50 10.15
N GLY A 59 -6.67 6.77 11.28
CA GLY A 59 -7.23 5.43 11.39
C GLY A 59 -8.72 5.35 11.10
N ASN A 60 -9.47 6.45 11.28
CA ASN A 60 -10.91 6.52 10.98
C ASN A 60 -11.23 6.98 9.55
N ALA A 61 -10.24 7.16 8.68
CA ALA A 61 -10.51 7.46 7.27
C ALA A 61 -11.17 6.25 6.59
N ALA A 62 -12.09 6.52 5.67
CA ALA A 62 -12.83 5.46 4.97
C ALA A 62 -12.00 4.74 3.88
N GLY A 63 -10.77 5.19 3.65
CA GLY A 63 -9.86 4.64 2.64
C GLY A 63 -8.60 5.50 2.55
N ASP A 64 -7.81 5.27 1.52
CA ASP A 64 -6.62 6.07 1.25
C ASP A 64 -6.99 7.50 0.85
N VAL A 65 -6.08 8.44 1.15
CA VAL A 65 -6.29 9.85 0.80
C VAL A 65 -6.30 10.01 -0.73
N ASP A 66 -7.30 10.71 -1.21
CA ASP A 66 -7.50 11.04 -2.61
C ASP A 66 -7.55 12.57 -2.84
N GLU A 67 -8.04 12.99 -3.99
CA GLU A 67 -8.14 14.40 -4.38
C GLU A 67 -9.20 15.21 -3.58
N ARG A 68 -9.90 14.59 -2.63
CA ARG A 68 -10.96 15.24 -1.85
C ARG A 68 -10.46 15.65 -0.47
N VAL A 69 -10.81 16.86 -0.04
CA VAL A 69 -10.54 17.35 1.32
C VAL A 69 -11.10 16.41 2.40
N SER A 70 -12.25 15.78 2.16
CA SER A 70 -12.91 14.88 3.11
C SER A 70 -12.27 13.51 3.26
N SER A 71 -11.29 13.16 2.41
CA SER A 71 -10.65 11.83 2.44
C SER A 71 -9.67 11.63 3.60
N TYR A 72 -9.26 12.70 4.27
CA TYR A 72 -8.30 12.62 5.41
C TYR A 72 -8.91 12.06 6.71
N GLY A 73 -10.21 11.86 6.77
CA GLY A 73 -10.89 11.46 8.01
C GLY A 73 -10.96 12.57 9.06
N GLU A 74 -11.32 12.21 10.28
CA GLU A 74 -11.46 13.14 11.41
C GLU A 74 -10.19 13.15 12.26
N ILE A 75 -9.19 13.94 11.88
CA ILE A 75 -7.84 13.93 12.48
C ILE A 75 -7.78 14.41 13.94
N ASN A 76 -8.83 15.09 14.45
CA ASN A 76 -8.87 15.67 15.81
C ASN A 76 -9.67 14.79 16.80
N THR A 77 -9.69 13.50 16.61
CA THR A 77 -10.40 12.54 17.46
C THR A 77 -9.46 11.42 17.93
N ALA A 78 -9.79 10.77 19.04
CA ALA A 78 -9.03 9.60 19.52
C ALA A 78 -9.04 8.45 18.50
N SER A 79 -10.11 8.32 17.73
CA SER A 79 -10.24 7.30 16.68
C SER A 79 -9.31 7.53 15.47
N ALA A 80 -8.68 8.70 15.36
CA ALA A 80 -7.68 8.96 14.33
C ALA A 80 -6.33 8.27 14.60
N LEU A 81 -6.07 7.94 15.87
CA LEU A 81 -4.81 7.33 16.30
C LEU A 81 -4.80 5.82 16.03
N TYR A 82 -3.61 5.25 16.01
CA TYR A 82 -3.43 3.80 15.99
C TYR A 82 -3.00 3.28 17.35
N GLY A 83 -3.57 2.15 17.78
CA GLY A 83 -3.28 1.53 19.05
C GLY A 83 -4.51 0.88 19.67
N THR A 84 -4.35 0.40 20.89
CA THR A 84 -5.38 -0.39 21.60
C THR A 84 -6.67 0.41 21.84
N GLU A 85 -6.57 1.68 22.21
CA GLU A 85 -7.72 2.49 22.59
C GLU A 85 -8.63 2.81 21.39
N SER A 86 -8.05 3.07 20.23
CA SER A 86 -8.78 3.38 19.00
C SER A 86 -9.32 2.13 18.30
N GLY A 87 -8.72 0.97 18.58
CA GLY A 87 -9.00 -0.28 17.87
C GLY A 87 -8.31 -0.43 16.52
N HIS A 88 -7.56 0.59 16.06
CA HIS A 88 -6.75 0.53 14.83
C HIS A 88 -5.39 -0.06 15.16
N THR A 89 -5.29 -1.38 15.17
CA THR A 89 -4.09 -2.11 15.59
C THR A 89 -3.21 -2.60 14.45
N ALA A 90 -3.55 -2.25 13.21
CA ALA A 90 -2.77 -2.59 12.03
C ALA A 90 -2.77 -1.44 11.00
N PHE A 91 -1.67 -1.34 10.24
CA PHE A 91 -1.51 -0.44 9.11
C PHE A 91 -0.62 -1.09 8.06
N GLY A 92 -1.17 -1.48 6.93
CA GLY A 92 -0.49 -2.26 5.90
C GLY A 92 -1.18 -2.16 4.54
N ASP A 93 -0.67 -2.87 3.55
CA ASP A 93 -1.21 -2.82 2.19
C ASP A 93 -2.66 -3.32 2.07
N HIS A 94 -3.15 -4.07 3.06
CA HIS A 94 -4.51 -4.63 3.09
C HIS A 94 -5.42 -3.99 4.14
N THR A 95 -5.00 -2.90 4.77
CA THR A 95 -5.83 -2.12 5.70
C THR A 95 -6.50 -0.94 4.99
N LEU A 96 -7.48 -0.32 5.65
CA LEU A 96 -8.09 0.94 5.22
C LEU A 96 -8.02 1.93 6.39
N PRO A 97 -7.25 3.04 6.27
CA PRO A 97 -6.35 3.35 5.14
C PRO A 97 -5.15 2.39 5.03
N SER A 98 -4.49 2.40 3.87
CA SER A 98 -3.40 1.47 3.55
C SER A 98 -2.02 2.13 3.57
N THR A 99 -0.97 1.29 3.48
CA THR A 99 0.42 1.73 3.27
C THR A 99 0.75 1.96 1.79
N HIS A 100 -0.24 1.97 0.91
CA HIS A 100 0.02 2.20 -0.50
C HIS A 100 0.71 3.53 -0.74
N ALA A 101 1.68 3.51 -1.62
CA ALA A 101 2.25 4.72 -2.20
C ALA A 101 1.26 5.35 -3.18
N ARG A 102 1.54 6.59 -3.61
CA ARG A 102 0.77 7.24 -4.67
C ARG A 102 0.58 6.31 -5.88
N GLU A 103 -0.56 6.42 -6.53
CA GLU A 103 -0.99 5.54 -7.63
C GLU A 103 -1.35 4.11 -7.18
N GLY A 104 -1.57 3.89 -5.88
CA GLY A 104 -2.01 2.61 -5.34
C GLY A 104 -0.96 1.51 -5.36
N ARG A 105 0.33 1.88 -5.45
CA ARG A 105 1.41 0.90 -5.44
C ARG A 105 1.63 0.33 -4.05
N TYR A 106 1.73 -0.98 -3.94
CA TYR A 106 2.02 -1.69 -2.70
C TYR A 106 3.35 -1.23 -2.10
N SER A 107 3.37 -1.02 -0.80
CA SER A 107 4.58 -0.71 -0.03
C SER A 107 5.36 -1.96 0.37
N TYR A 108 4.67 -3.09 0.45
CA TYR A 108 5.16 -4.37 1.00
C TYR A 108 5.63 -4.24 2.45
N LYS A 109 5.02 -3.33 3.19
CA LYS A 109 5.33 -3.09 4.61
C LYS A 109 4.04 -2.98 5.40
N SER A 110 4.03 -3.58 6.58
CA SER A 110 2.94 -3.39 7.52
C SER A 110 3.42 -3.20 8.96
N LEU A 111 2.59 -2.53 9.72
CA LEU A 111 2.65 -2.49 11.17
C LEU A 111 1.48 -3.33 11.67
N GLU A 112 1.75 -4.28 12.52
CA GLU A 112 0.72 -5.14 13.10
C GLU A 112 0.83 -5.14 14.62
N ASN A 113 -0.23 -5.58 15.31
CA ASN A 113 -0.29 -5.65 16.76
C ASN A 113 0.08 -4.33 17.44
N ILE A 114 -0.30 -3.18 16.84
CA ILE A 114 -0.02 -1.85 17.39
C ILE A 114 -0.75 -1.73 18.74
N THR A 115 0.03 -1.59 19.80
CA THR A 115 -0.46 -1.58 21.18
C THR A 115 0.03 -0.35 21.93
N THR A 116 -0.88 0.35 22.61
CA THR A 116 -0.54 1.39 23.56
C THR A 116 -0.40 0.76 24.94
N ASN A 117 0.80 0.80 25.50
CA ASN A 117 1.11 0.22 26.80
C ASN A 117 0.76 1.18 27.95
N THR A 118 0.53 0.65 29.13
CA THR A 118 0.16 1.43 30.32
C THR A 118 1.25 2.39 30.81
N ASP A 119 2.50 2.12 30.44
CA ASP A 119 3.64 3.02 30.72
C ASP A 119 3.80 4.16 29.71
N GLY A 120 2.94 4.20 28.68
CA GLY A 120 2.94 5.19 27.62
C GLY A 120 3.90 4.87 26.47
N THR A 121 4.44 3.67 26.42
CA THR A 121 5.17 3.19 25.23
C THR A 121 4.21 2.61 24.20
N LEU A 122 4.68 2.50 22.96
CA LEU A 122 4.00 1.78 21.87
C LEU A 122 4.81 0.55 21.50
N SER A 123 4.11 -0.54 21.26
CA SER A 123 4.68 -1.76 20.71
C SER A 123 3.96 -2.09 19.38
N PHE A 124 4.68 -2.61 18.42
CA PHE A 124 4.13 -3.11 17.17
C PHE A 124 5.10 -4.09 16.52
N ASP A 125 4.57 -4.94 15.67
CA ASP A 125 5.36 -5.80 14.78
C ASP A 125 5.54 -5.07 13.45
N PHE A 126 6.79 -4.90 13.00
CA PHE A 126 7.08 -4.39 11.67
C PHE A 126 7.34 -5.56 10.74
N ILE A 127 6.49 -5.71 9.73
CA ILE A 127 6.59 -6.75 8.72
C ILE A 127 7.01 -6.09 7.42
N GLN A 128 8.07 -6.58 6.84
CA GLN A 128 8.48 -6.23 5.49
C GLN A 128 8.34 -7.47 4.62
N SER A 129 7.30 -7.47 3.78
CA SER A 129 7.15 -8.49 2.76
C SER A 129 8.16 -8.22 1.64
N THR A 130 8.71 -9.26 1.09
CA THR A 130 9.46 -9.15 -0.15
C THR A 130 8.48 -8.99 -1.31
N VAL A 131 8.89 -8.28 -2.37
CA VAL A 131 8.15 -8.33 -3.63
C VAL A 131 8.07 -9.80 -4.04
N PRO A 132 6.88 -10.34 -4.35
CA PRO A 132 6.80 -11.71 -4.82
C PRO A 132 7.79 -11.96 -5.96
N PRO A 133 8.55 -13.06 -5.94
CA PRO A 133 9.34 -13.40 -7.11
C PRO A 133 8.41 -13.54 -8.32
N PRO A 134 8.86 -13.18 -9.52
CA PRO A 134 8.01 -13.27 -10.70
C PRO A 134 7.59 -14.74 -10.94
N PRO A 135 6.43 -14.96 -11.53
CA PRO A 135 6.03 -16.28 -12.02
C PRO A 135 7.12 -16.90 -12.90
N THR A 136 7.21 -18.20 -12.87
CA THR A 136 8.24 -18.93 -13.62
C THR A 136 7.63 -19.74 -14.78
N ALA A 137 8.47 -20.28 -15.65
CA ALA A 137 8.07 -21.17 -16.75
C ALA A 137 6.97 -20.59 -17.67
N LEU A 138 6.95 -19.28 -17.91
CA LEU A 138 6.00 -18.65 -18.83
C LEU A 138 6.08 -19.29 -20.21
N GLN A 139 4.99 -19.80 -20.70
CA GLN A 139 4.83 -20.43 -22.01
C GLN A 139 3.69 -19.77 -22.78
N ALA A 140 3.82 -19.73 -24.11
CA ALA A 140 2.78 -19.22 -24.99
C ALA A 140 2.62 -20.14 -26.21
N HIS A 141 1.43 -20.65 -26.40
CA HIS A 141 1.09 -21.57 -27.50
C HIS A 141 0.03 -20.94 -28.42
N ALA A 142 0.43 -20.60 -29.62
CA ALA A 142 -0.48 -20.02 -30.61
C ALA A 142 -1.28 -21.11 -31.34
N SER A 143 -2.58 -20.89 -31.49
CA SER A 143 -3.48 -21.74 -32.26
C SER A 143 -4.69 -20.98 -32.79
N ARG A 144 -4.87 -20.94 -34.13
CA ARG A 144 -6.07 -20.44 -34.82
C ARG A 144 -6.64 -19.11 -34.27
N GLY A 145 -5.80 -18.08 -34.16
CA GLY A 145 -6.21 -16.76 -33.71
C GLY A 145 -6.34 -16.60 -32.20
N LYS A 146 -5.81 -17.56 -31.43
CA LYS A 146 -5.69 -17.51 -29.99
C LYS A 146 -4.26 -17.82 -29.55
N VAL A 147 -3.88 -17.30 -28.43
CA VAL A 147 -2.66 -17.70 -27.72
C VAL A 147 -3.06 -18.18 -26.32
N ASN A 148 -2.77 -19.43 -26.02
CA ASN A 148 -2.85 -19.93 -24.66
C ASN A 148 -1.52 -19.61 -23.96
N ILE A 149 -1.59 -18.89 -22.86
CA ILE A 149 -0.46 -18.47 -22.03
C ILE A 149 -0.60 -19.21 -20.71
N SER A 150 0.48 -19.83 -20.24
CA SER A 150 0.52 -20.53 -18.96
C SER A 150 1.85 -20.27 -18.24
N TRP A 151 1.83 -20.38 -16.93
CA TRP A 151 2.99 -20.16 -16.08
C TRP A 151 2.89 -20.97 -14.79
N ASP A 152 4.00 -21.09 -14.09
CA ASP A 152 4.04 -21.70 -12.77
C ASP A 152 3.99 -20.61 -11.70
N LYS A 153 3.42 -20.92 -10.54
CA LYS A 153 3.46 -20.04 -9.36
C LYS A 153 4.91 -19.64 -9.06
N PRO A 154 5.11 -18.42 -8.53
CA PRO A 154 6.37 -18.07 -7.91
C PRO A 154 6.82 -19.16 -6.93
N GLN A 155 8.11 -19.41 -6.87
CA GLN A 155 8.70 -20.33 -5.91
C GLN A 155 9.50 -19.51 -4.89
N PRO A 156 8.85 -18.93 -3.86
CA PRO A 156 9.53 -18.18 -2.81
C PRO A 156 10.39 -19.13 -1.96
N SER A 157 11.38 -18.57 -1.28
CA SER A 157 12.05 -19.26 -0.18
C SER A 157 11.10 -19.46 1.01
N ASP A 158 11.37 -20.40 1.91
CA ASP A 158 10.53 -20.69 3.09
C ASP A 158 10.24 -19.44 3.96
N ASP A 159 11.19 -18.51 4.04
CA ASP A 159 11.06 -17.26 4.79
C ASP A 159 10.20 -16.24 4.03
N GLU A 160 10.28 -16.23 2.71
CA GLU A 160 9.46 -15.36 1.85
C GLU A 160 8.01 -15.84 1.79
N GLU A 161 7.76 -17.14 1.80
CA GLU A 161 6.40 -17.71 1.78
C GLU A 161 5.57 -17.28 2.99
N ARG A 162 6.22 -17.16 4.16
CA ARG A 162 5.56 -16.67 5.39
C ARG A 162 5.21 -15.19 5.34
N ALA A 163 6.00 -14.41 4.59
CA ALA A 163 5.85 -12.96 4.53
C ALA A 163 4.87 -12.50 3.43
N MET A 164 4.66 -13.31 2.39
CA MET A 164 3.96 -12.88 1.18
C MET A 164 2.48 -13.25 1.14
N GLY A 165 2.10 -14.34 1.79
CA GLY A 165 0.79 -14.96 1.53
C GLY A 165 0.66 -15.52 0.09
N GLU A 166 -0.50 -16.06 -0.23
CA GLU A 166 -0.78 -16.57 -1.59
C GLU A 166 -1.05 -15.39 -2.55
N PRO A 167 -0.47 -15.40 -3.77
CA PRO A 167 -0.80 -14.41 -4.78
C PRO A 167 -2.31 -14.42 -5.10
N THR A 168 -2.93 -13.26 -5.11
CA THR A 168 -4.35 -13.12 -5.46
C THR A 168 -4.60 -13.04 -6.96
N GLY A 169 -3.55 -12.81 -7.74
CA GLY A 169 -3.61 -12.76 -9.19
C GLY A 169 -2.28 -12.33 -9.80
N TYR A 170 -2.23 -12.36 -11.11
CA TYR A 170 -1.06 -12.06 -11.93
C TYR A 170 -1.42 -11.02 -12.97
N ASN A 171 -0.59 -10.02 -13.14
CA ASN A 171 -0.76 -9.03 -14.21
C ASN A 171 -0.16 -9.56 -15.51
N LEU A 172 -0.98 -9.67 -16.53
CA LEU A 172 -0.56 -10.12 -17.84
C LEU A 172 -0.45 -8.93 -18.81
N TYR A 173 0.67 -8.87 -19.51
CA TYR A 173 0.96 -7.85 -20.52
C TYR A 173 1.18 -8.47 -21.89
N ARG A 174 0.71 -7.79 -22.91
CA ARG A 174 0.98 -8.11 -24.33
C ARG A 174 1.64 -6.91 -25.00
N ASN A 175 2.82 -7.13 -25.57
CA ASN A 175 3.63 -6.08 -26.20
C ASN A 175 3.85 -4.86 -25.26
N GLY A 176 4.07 -5.12 -23.98
CA GLY A 176 4.26 -4.10 -22.94
C GLY A 176 2.98 -3.39 -22.47
N THR A 177 1.81 -3.75 -23.00
CA THR A 177 0.51 -3.21 -22.57
C THR A 177 -0.19 -4.21 -21.67
N TRP A 178 -0.65 -3.77 -20.50
CA TRP A 178 -1.47 -4.57 -19.60
C TRP A 178 -2.77 -5.00 -20.28
N ILE A 179 -3.13 -6.28 -20.18
CA ILE A 179 -4.34 -6.85 -20.80
C ILE A 179 -5.28 -7.53 -19.83
N ALA A 180 -4.77 -8.09 -18.72
CA ALA A 180 -5.62 -8.78 -17.76
C ALA A 180 -4.95 -8.90 -16.38
N LEU A 181 -5.77 -8.93 -15.32
CA LEU A 181 -5.46 -9.53 -14.05
C LEU A 181 -6.01 -10.95 -14.05
N VAL A 182 -5.17 -11.95 -13.83
CA VAL A 182 -5.52 -13.38 -13.94
C VAL A 182 -5.34 -14.05 -12.58
N GLU A 183 -6.42 -14.58 -12.00
CA GLU A 183 -6.38 -15.28 -10.70
C GLU A 183 -5.83 -16.73 -10.82
N GLY A 184 -5.81 -17.28 -12.04
CA GLY A 184 -5.31 -18.62 -12.34
C GLY A 184 -3.87 -18.63 -12.85
N LEU A 185 -3.43 -19.78 -13.35
CA LEU A 185 -2.09 -20.00 -13.92
C LEU A 185 -2.11 -20.11 -15.45
N GLU A 186 -3.22 -19.77 -16.07
CA GLU A 186 -3.37 -19.76 -17.54
C GLU A 186 -4.34 -18.68 -18.00
N TYR A 187 -4.13 -18.21 -19.21
CA TYR A 187 -4.97 -17.22 -19.89
C TYR A 187 -5.06 -17.52 -21.37
N ASN A 188 -6.26 -17.35 -21.95
CA ASN A 188 -6.48 -17.47 -23.38
C ASN A 188 -6.67 -16.08 -24.00
N ASP A 189 -5.67 -15.59 -24.70
CA ASP A 189 -5.72 -14.30 -25.40
C ASP A 189 -6.30 -14.50 -26.81
N ASP A 190 -7.35 -13.76 -27.14
CA ASP A 190 -7.92 -13.72 -28.47
C ASP A 190 -7.17 -12.67 -29.31
N VAL A 191 -6.40 -13.14 -30.28
CA VAL A 191 -5.51 -12.33 -31.10
C VAL A 191 -5.92 -12.35 -32.58
N THR A 192 -7.20 -12.53 -32.85
CA THR A 192 -7.75 -12.55 -34.21
C THR A 192 -7.36 -11.26 -34.95
N GLY A 193 -6.65 -11.40 -36.06
CA GLY A 193 -6.17 -10.26 -36.85
C GLY A 193 -4.91 -9.58 -36.30
N ALA A 194 -4.30 -10.10 -35.24
CA ALA A 194 -3.01 -9.62 -34.77
C ALA A 194 -1.87 -9.95 -35.75
N GLY A 195 -0.84 -9.12 -35.73
CA GLY A 195 0.37 -9.34 -36.53
C GLY A 195 1.14 -10.61 -36.16
N THR A 196 2.26 -10.81 -36.79
CA THR A 196 2.99 -12.08 -36.79
C THR A 196 3.87 -12.33 -35.58
N SER A 197 4.05 -11.36 -34.68
CA SER A 197 4.86 -11.50 -33.47
C SER A 197 4.20 -10.80 -32.29
N LEU A 198 4.00 -11.55 -31.19
CA LEU A 198 3.50 -11.03 -29.93
C LEU A 198 4.48 -11.42 -28.82
N THR A 199 4.70 -10.49 -27.89
CA THR A 199 5.47 -10.75 -26.67
C THR A 199 4.55 -10.70 -25.46
N TYR A 200 4.73 -11.63 -24.53
CA TYR A 200 4.00 -11.68 -23.28
C TYR A 200 4.94 -11.53 -22.10
N GLN A 201 4.45 -10.86 -21.09
CA GLN A 201 5.12 -10.69 -19.79
C GLN A 201 4.09 -10.87 -18.70
N ILE A 202 4.51 -11.41 -17.55
CA ILE A 202 3.68 -11.63 -16.38
C ILE A 202 4.43 -11.19 -15.12
N ASP A 203 3.73 -10.58 -14.19
CA ASP A 203 4.22 -10.20 -12.87
C ASP A 203 3.13 -10.36 -11.78
#